data_710ffb9b313ca07ea53ac24e860db955
#
_entry.id   710ffb9b313ca07ea53ac24e860db955
#
_cell.length_a   1.000
_cell.length_b   1.000
_cell.length_c   1.000
_cell.angle_alpha   90.00
_cell.angle_beta   90.00
_cell.angle_gamma   90.00
#
_symmetry.space_group_name_H-M   'P 1'
#
loop_
_entity.id
_entity.type
_entity.pdbx_description
1 polymer ?
#
loop_
_entity_poly.entity_id
_entity_poly.type
_entity_poly.pdbx_seq_one_letter_code
_entity_poly.pdbx_strand_id
1 'polypeptide(L)'
;LHTIPAGFMPGSEVANTAILGYDLNKVYEGRGPLEAASIGYEMAPEDMAIRCNIIEIEDGRIKNHHGGHLTTEQGDELIKALDAGLGNDKVKFITGIQYRHLLIIKGASKHIVCAPPHDHPNELWEPLLVKPEPGYDPTGDDSETGRMTPQQTADLINELIIKSQAILSSHPLNQQRHGKANSIW
;
A
#
# COMPACT_ATOMS: atom_id res chain seq x y z
N LEU A 1 -5.35 -30.29 9.26
CA LEU A 1 -5.43 -28.98 9.91
C LEU A 1 -5.64 -27.93 8.82
N HIS A 2 -6.82 -27.33 8.77
CA HIS A 2 -7.08 -26.19 7.90
C HIS A 2 -6.70 -24.93 8.68
N THR A 3 -5.51 -24.39 8.40
CA THR A 3 -5.01 -23.17 9.06
C THR A 3 -5.52 -21.89 8.40
N ILE A 4 -6.05 -21.98 7.20
CA ILE A 4 -6.64 -20.86 6.47
C ILE A 4 -8.08 -21.21 6.12
N PRO A 5 -9.08 -20.49 6.64
CA PRO A 5 -10.49 -20.69 6.28
C PRO A 5 -10.75 -20.38 4.80
N ALA A 6 -11.80 -21.01 4.25
CA ALA A 6 -12.24 -20.71 2.88
C ALA A 6 -12.61 -19.23 2.74
N GLY A 7 -12.22 -18.63 1.61
CA GLY A 7 -12.48 -17.21 1.33
C GLY A 7 -11.30 -16.27 1.63
N PHE A 8 -10.26 -16.74 2.32
CA PHE A 8 -9.07 -15.94 2.57
C PHE A 8 -7.91 -16.35 1.65
N MET A 9 -7.20 -15.35 1.13
CA MET A 9 -5.97 -15.61 0.39
C MET A 9 -4.88 -16.17 1.31
N PRO A 10 -4.10 -17.17 0.86
CA PRO A 10 -3.01 -17.71 1.64
C PRO A 10 -1.96 -16.65 1.96
N GLY A 11 -1.75 -16.37 3.26
CA GLY A 11 -0.76 -15.42 3.75
C GLY A 11 -0.32 -15.82 5.15
N SER A 12 0.92 -15.47 5.50
CA SER A 12 1.46 -15.76 6.84
C SER A 12 0.67 -15.05 7.94
N GLU A 13 0.21 -13.84 7.69
CA GLU A 13 -0.61 -13.07 8.62
C GLU A 13 -1.99 -13.71 8.85
N VAL A 14 -2.62 -14.21 7.78
CA VAL A 14 -3.90 -14.94 7.86
C VAL A 14 -3.70 -16.25 8.66
N ALA A 15 -2.67 -17.01 8.33
CA ALA A 15 -2.36 -18.26 9.02
C ALA A 15 -2.05 -18.03 10.51
N ASN A 16 -1.22 -17.01 10.82
CA ASN A 16 -0.86 -16.71 12.21
C ASN A 16 -2.08 -16.24 13.02
N THR A 17 -2.94 -15.39 12.46
CA THR A 17 -4.17 -14.92 13.11
C THR A 17 -5.10 -16.11 13.42
N ALA A 18 -5.24 -17.03 12.47
CA ALA A 18 -6.03 -18.26 12.67
C ALA A 18 -5.41 -19.19 13.73
N ILE A 19 -4.08 -19.39 13.71
CA ILE A 19 -3.37 -20.24 14.69
C ILE A 19 -3.51 -19.67 16.11
N LEU A 20 -3.50 -18.35 16.25
CA LEU A 20 -3.70 -17.67 17.54
C LEU A 20 -5.16 -17.72 18.02
N GLY A 21 -6.08 -18.32 17.25
CA GLY A 21 -7.46 -18.54 17.63
C GLY A 21 -8.40 -17.38 17.38
N TYR A 22 -7.98 -16.37 16.64
CA TYR A 22 -8.85 -15.26 16.25
C TYR A 22 -9.79 -15.66 15.10
N ASP A 23 -11.03 -15.17 15.15
CA ASP A 23 -11.99 -15.29 14.05
C ASP A 23 -11.63 -14.29 12.94
N LEU A 24 -11.05 -14.80 11.87
CA LEU A 24 -10.60 -13.99 10.72
C LEU A 24 -11.74 -13.15 10.11
N ASN A 25 -12.96 -13.68 10.08
CA ASN A 25 -14.11 -12.92 9.56
C ASN A 25 -14.46 -11.67 10.37
N LYS A 26 -13.97 -11.60 11.62
CA LYS A 26 -14.23 -10.47 12.52
C LYS A 26 -13.07 -9.51 12.68
N VAL A 27 -11.84 -10.01 12.49
CA VAL A 27 -10.64 -9.23 12.88
C VAL A 27 -9.69 -8.95 11.71
N TYR A 28 -9.86 -9.64 10.57
CA TYR A 28 -8.92 -9.48 9.46
C TYR A 28 -9.48 -8.53 8.40
N GLU A 29 -8.95 -7.33 8.37
CA GLU A 29 -9.27 -6.28 7.38
C GLU A 29 -8.13 -6.02 6.38
N GLY A 30 -7.22 -6.99 6.25
CA GLY A 30 -6.04 -6.88 5.38
C GLY A 30 -4.74 -6.61 6.14
N ARG A 31 -3.64 -6.48 5.41
CA ARG A 31 -2.30 -6.25 5.97
C ARG A 31 -2.10 -4.84 6.51
N GLY A 32 -2.68 -3.85 5.87
CA GLY A 32 -2.49 -2.44 6.23
C GLY A 32 -2.82 -2.14 7.69
N PRO A 33 -4.01 -2.48 8.18
CA PRO A 33 -4.38 -2.28 9.58
C PRO A 33 -3.48 -3.03 10.58
N LEU A 34 -3.06 -4.25 10.26
CA LEU A 34 -2.14 -5.02 11.11
C LEU A 34 -0.75 -4.37 11.18
N GLU A 35 -0.23 -3.89 10.07
CA GLU A 35 1.04 -3.19 10.03
C GLU A 35 0.96 -1.83 10.73
N ALA A 36 -0.16 -1.10 10.59
CA ALA A 36 -0.42 0.14 11.34
C ALA A 36 -0.38 -0.10 12.86
N ALA A 37 -1.07 -1.12 13.34
CA ALA A 37 -1.05 -1.51 14.75
C ALA A 37 0.36 -1.90 15.22
N SER A 38 1.14 -2.61 14.38
CA SER A 38 2.48 -3.07 14.74
C SER A 38 3.49 -1.93 14.95
N ILE A 39 3.28 -0.77 14.33
CA ILE A 39 4.10 0.43 14.49
C ILE A 39 3.49 1.45 15.46
N GLY A 40 2.39 1.07 16.14
CA GLY A 40 1.71 1.91 17.13
C GLY A 40 0.89 3.06 16.53
N TYR A 41 0.49 2.96 15.25
CA TYR A 41 -0.43 3.92 14.66
C TYR A 41 -1.87 3.59 15.05
N GLU A 42 -2.53 4.51 15.75
CA GLU A 42 -3.93 4.40 16.11
C GLU A 42 -4.79 4.88 14.93
N MET A 43 -5.46 3.93 14.29
CA MET A 43 -6.35 4.21 13.15
C MET A 43 -7.67 4.81 13.64
N ALA A 44 -8.09 5.90 13.01
CA ALA A 44 -9.46 6.38 13.13
C ALA A 44 -10.43 5.50 12.31
N PRO A 45 -11.73 5.47 12.64
CA PRO A 45 -12.72 4.66 11.92
C PRO A 45 -12.81 4.97 10.42
N GLU A 46 -12.49 6.20 10.03
CA GLU A 46 -12.47 6.64 8.65
C GLU A 46 -11.16 6.34 7.90
N ASP A 47 -10.11 5.92 8.61
CA ASP A 47 -8.81 5.65 7.99
C ASP A 47 -8.85 4.34 7.20
N MET A 48 -8.21 4.37 6.03
CA MET A 48 -7.81 3.18 5.30
C MET A 48 -6.29 3.09 5.30
N ALA A 49 -5.75 1.99 5.81
CA ALA A 49 -4.33 1.71 5.79
C ALA A 49 -3.98 0.75 4.66
N ILE A 50 -3.06 1.15 3.80
CA ILE A 50 -2.53 0.33 2.71
C ILE A 50 -1.03 0.18 2.90
N ARG A 51 -0.53 -1.04 2.67
CA ARG A 51 0.90 -1.25 2.57
C ARG A 51 1.44 -0.53 1.34
N CYS A 52 2.45 0.29 1.56
CA CYS A 52 3.11 1.09 0.55
C CYS A 52 4.58 0.65 0.46
N ASN A 53 4.98 0.07 -0.66
CA ASN A 53 6.37 -0.29 -0.89
C ASN A 53 7.08 0.79 -1.70
N ILE A 54 8.39 0.96 -1.50
CA ILE A 54 9.24 1.66 -2.46
C ILE A 54 9.84 0.62 -3.40
N ILE A 55 9.65 0.81 -4.70
CA ILE A 55 10.06 -0.12 -5.75
C ILE A 55 10.98 0.55 -6.78
N GLU A 56 11.57 -0.26 -7.65
CA GLU A 56 12.34 0.16 -8.81
C GLU A 56 11.55 -0.10 -10.09
N ILE A 57 11.31 0.96 -10.87
CA ILE A 57 10.77 0.89 -12.21
C ILE A 57 11.88 1.28 -13.19
N GLU A 58 12.15 0.44 -14.18
CA GLU A 58 13.11 0.68 -15.25
C GLU A 58 12.46 0.29 -16.59
N ASP A 59 12.58 1.15 -17.60
CA ASP A 59 11.96 0.95 -18.91
C ASP A 59 10.45 0.63 -18.86
N GLY A 60 9.72 1.29 -17.96
CA GLY A 60 8.28 1.07 -17.77
C GLY A 60 7.92 -0.27 -17.13
N ARG A 61 8.87 -0.99 -16.53
CA ARG A 61 8.67 -2.30 -15.92
C ARG A 61 9.07 -2.33 -14.47
N ILE A 62 8.35 -3.12 -13.67
CA ILE A 62 8.71 -3.39 -12.27
C ILE A 62 9.99 -4.23 -12.26
N LYS A 63 11.13 -3.55 -12.05
CA LYS A 63 12.44 -4.21 -12.05
C LYS A 63 12.72 -4.90 -10.73
N ASN A 64 12.31 -4.25 -9.63
CA ASN A 64 12.65 -4.71 -8.30
C ASN A 64 11.59 -4.21 -7.29
N HIS A 65 10.95 -5.12 -6.58
CA HIS A 65 9.89 -4.81 -5.62
C HIS A 65 10.39 -4.31 -4.26
N HIS A 66 11.70 -4.21 -4.05
CA HIS A 66 12.33 -3.76 -2.80
C HIS A 66 13.28 -2.57 -2.98
N GLY A 67 13.12 -1.80 -4.07
CA GLY A 67 13.83 -0.53 -4.28
C GLY A 67 15.36 -0.66 -4.24
N GLY A 68 15.93 -1.78 -4.74
CA GLY A 68 17.37 -2.02 -4.76
C GLY A 68 17.99 -2.20 -3.36
N HIS A 69 17.31 -2.90 -2.45
CA HIS A 69 17.77 -3.17 -1.08
C HIS A 69 17.95 -1.90 -0.22
N LEU A 70 16.87 -1.16 -0.03
CA LEU A 70 16.86 -0.02 0.89
C LEU A 70 17.17 -0.47 2.33
N THR A 71 18.00 0.31 3.04
CA THR A 71 18.04 0.20 4.51
C THR A 71 16.81 0.89 5.11
N THR A 72 16.54 0.64 6.39
CA THR A 72 15.41 1.29 7.08
C THR A 72 15.57 2.82 7.11
N GLU A 73 16.78 3.31 7.35
CA GLU A 73 17.09 4.74 7.38
C GLU A 73 16.90 5.40 6.02
N GLN A 74 17.33 4.72 4.95
CA GLN A 74 17.13 5.19 3.58
C GLN A 74 15.64 5.22 3.20
N GLY A 75 14.89 4.19 3.57
CA GLY A 75 13.46 4.14 3.38
C GLY A 75 12.73 5.24 4.15
N ASP A 76 13.13 5.49 5.40
CA ASP A 76 12.59 6.57 6.23
C ASP A 76 12.80 7.95 5.59
N GLU A 77 14.00 8.24 5.10
CA GLU A 77 14.32 9.51 4.43
C GLU A 77 13.43 9.72 3.19
N LEU A 78 13.27 8.69 2.35
CA LEU A 78 12.47 8.78 1.14
C LEU A 78 10.97 8.93 1.44
N ILE A 79 10.44 8.21 2.44
CA ILE A 79 9.04 8.31 2.85
C ILE A 79 8.74 9.67 3.46
N LYS A 80 9.63 10.25 4.25
CA LYS A 80 9.48 11.61 4.77
C LYS A 80 9.44 12.64 3.65
N ALA A 81 10.24 12.46 2.59
CA ALA A 81 10.18 13.33 1.42
C ALA A 81 8.84 13.20 0.67
N LEU A 82 8.30 11.99 0.58
CA LEU A 82 6.96 11.77 0.01
C LEU A 82 5.86 12.39 0.86
N ASP A 83 5.91 12.22 2.18
CA ASP A 83 4.92 12.82 3.09
C ASP A 83 4.97 14.36 3.03
N ALA A 84 6.17 14.94 2.98
CA ALA A 84 6.33 16.38 2.80
C ALA A 84 5.81 16.92 1.45
N GLY A 85 5.90 16.12 0.38
CA GLY A 85 5.51 16.53 -0.96
C GLY A 85 4.08 16.19 -1.37
N LEU A 86 3.52 15.12 -0.83
CA LEU A 86 2.20 14.56 -1.22
C LEU A 86 1.24 14.43 -0.03
N GLY A 87 1.75 14.42 1.20
CA GLY A 87 0.96 14.34 2.42
C GLY A 87 0.07 15.57 2.60
N ASN A 88 -1.11 15.37 3.18
CA ASN A 88 -2.08 16.41 3.50
C ASN A 88 -3.06 15.93 4.57
N ASP A 89 -4.15 16.65 4.84
CA ASP A 89 -5.15 16.30 5.86
C ASP A 89 -5.82 14.93 5.64
N LYS A 90 -5.76 14.39 4.41
CA LYS A 90 -6.36 13.10 4.05
C LYS A 90 -5.35 12.01 3.73
N VAL A 91 -4.13 12.37 3.37
CA VAL A 91 -3.10 11.43 2.90
C VAL A 91 -1.88 11.55 3.78
N LYS A 92 -1.41 10.44 4.34
CA LYS A 92 -0.24 10.39 5.20
C LYS A 92 0.63 9.17 4.84
N PHE A 93 1.92 9.42 4.67
CA PHE A 93 2.92 8.36 4.50
C PHE A 93 3.61 8.10 5.84
N ILE A 94 3.67 6.84 6.25
CA ILE A 94 4.26 6.44 7.52
C ILE A 94 5.40 5.47 7.27
N THR A 95 6.54 5.75 7.88
CA THR A 95 7.73 4.92 7.80
C THR A 95 7.51 3.55 8.41
N GLY A 96 7.91 2.53 7.70
CA GLY A 96 8.02 1.16 8.18
C GLY A 96 9.47 0.67 8.16
N ILE A 97 9.68 -0.55 7.68
CA ILE A 97 11.00 -1.21 7.68
C ILE A 97 11.49 -1.39 6.25
N GLN A 98 12.69 -0.89 5.94
CA GLN A 98 13.35 -1.00 4.63
C GLN A 98 12.48 -0.36 3.52
N TYR A 99 12.01 -1.17 2.57
CA TYR A 99 11.15 -0.73 1.46
C TYR A 99 9.64 -0.79 1.78
N ARG A 100 9.25 -1.28 2.96
CA ARG A 100 7.86 -1.52 3.37
C ARG A 100 7.38 -0.42 4.30
N HIS A 101 6.40 0.33 3.86
CA HIS A 101 5.84 1.48 4.55
C HIS A 101 4.31 1.42 4.52
N LEU A 102 3.65 2.42 5.08
CA LEU A 102 2.21 2.54 5.06
C LEU A 102 1.77 3.84 4.41
N LEU A 103 0.68 3.76 3.68
CA LEU A 103 -0.11 4.87 3.20
C LEU A 103 -1.45 4.84 3.94
N ILE A 104 -1.76 5.92 4.63
CA ILE A 104 -3.05 6.13 5.28
C ILE A 104 -3.85 7.13 4.46
N ILE A 105 -5.07 6.77 4.12
CA ILE A 105 -5.99 7.65 3.38
C ILE A 105 -7.32 7.74 4.15
N LYS A 106 -7.66 8.95 4.56
CA LYS A 106 -8.90 9.25 5.25
C LYS A 106 -10.10 9.21 4.31
N GLY A 107 -11.13 8.45 4.68
CA GLY A 107 -12.36 8.35 3.90
C GLY A 107 -12.21 7.61 2.57
N ALA A 108 -11.15 6.82 2.39
CA ALA A 108 -11.00 5.98 1.20
C ALA A 108 -11.86 4.72 1.29
N SER A 109 -12.34 4.24 0.14
CA SER A 109 -13.04 2.96 0.04
C SER A 109 -12.05 1.80 0.11
N LYS A 110 -12.41 0.74 0.84
CA LYS A 110 -11.66 -0.51 0.89
C LYS A 110 -11.86 -1.40 -0.35
N HIS A 111 -12.88 -1.11 -1.18
CA HIS A 111 -13.28 -1.89 -2.34
C HIS A 111 -12.45 -1.56 -3.60
N ILE A 112 -11.16 -1.77 -3.48
CA ILE A 112 -10.16 -1.62 -4.54
C ILE A 112 -9.32 -2.88 -4.68
N VAL A 113 -8.75 -3.08 -5.86
CA VAL A 113 -7.82 -4.17 -6.16
C VAL A 113 -6.44 -3.59 -6.44
N CYS A 114 -5.46 -4.03 -5.67
CA CYS A 114 -4.05 -3.70 -5.84
C CYS A 114 -3.29 -4.93 -6.35
N ALA A 115 -2.36 -4.73 -7.27
CA ALA A 115 -1.48 -5.78 -7.77
C ALA A 115 -0.17 -5.78 -6.96
N PRO A 116 0.14 -6.83 -6.17
CA PRO A 116 1.38 -6.88 -5.40
C PRO A 116 2.62 -6.90 -6.31
N PRO A 117 3.60 -6.00 -6.15
CA PRO A 117 4.69 -5.87 -7.11
C PRO A 117 5.63 -7.08 -7.16
N HIS A 118 5.65 -7.91 -6.12
CA HIS A 118 6.45 -9.14 -6.08
C HIS A 118 5.86 -10.28 -6.94
N ASP A 119 4.58 -10.20 -7.31
CA ASP A 119 3.90 -11.16 -8.17
C ASP A 119 4.05 -10.81 -9.66
N HIS A 120 4.54 -9.60 -9.96
CA HIS A 120 4.63 -9.04 -11.31
C HIS A 120 6.07 -8.62 -11.71
N PRO A 121 7.08 -9.47 -11.48
CA PRO A 121 8.46 -9.12 -11.81
C PRO A 121 8.63 -8.91 -13.30
N ASN A 122 9.24 -7.81 -13.69
CA ASN A 122 9.53 -7.43 -15.07
C ASN A 122 8.28 -7.19 -15.96
N GLU A 123 7.09 -7.04 -15.38
CA GLU A 123 5.88 -6.64 -16.09
C GLU A 123 5.79 -5.12 -16.22
N LEU A 124 5.03 -4.65 -17.22
CA LEU A 124 4.70 -3.24 -17.34
C LEU A 124 3.87 -2.79 -16.15
N TRP A 125 4.24 -1.66 -15.52
CA TRP A 125 3.57 -1.19 -14.30
C TRP A 125 2.21 -0.55 -14.56
N GLU A 126 2.03 0.15 -15.69
CA GLU A 126 0.80 0.89 -15.98
C GLU A 126 -0.48 0.03 -15.99
N PRO A 127 -0.50 -1.20 -16.58
CA PRO A 127 -1.67 -2.05 -16.52
C PRO A 127 -2.03 -2.56 -15.13
N LEU A 128 -1.07 -2.51 -14.20
CA LEU A 128 -1.18 -3.00 -12.82
C LEU A 128 -1.66 -1.94 -11.82
N LEU A 129 -1.90 -0.71 -12.28
CA LEU A 129 -2.46 0.36 -11.47
C LEU A 129 -3.73 -0.09 -10.73
N VAL A 130 -3.97 0.53 -9.58
CA VAL A 130 -5.12 0.23 -8.70
C VAL A 130 -6.43 0.41 -9.46
N LYS A 131 -7.35 -0.52 -9.25
CA LYS A 131 -8.67 -0.54 -9.91
C LYS A 131 -9.77 -0.69 -8.86
N PRO A 132 -10.99 -0.21 -9.13
CA PRO A 132 -12.17 -0.58 -8.34
C PRO A 132 -12.35 -2.10 -8.31
N GLU A 133 -12.88 -2.61 -7.21
CA GLU A 133 -13.25 -4.02 -7.08
C GLU A 133 -14.35 -4.37 -8.09
N PRO A 134 -14.15 -5.37 -8.97
CA PRO A 134 -15.15 -5.73 -9.98
C PRO A 134 -16.43 -6.24 -9.34
N GLY A 135 -17.57 -5.69 -9.77
CA GLY A 135 -18.89 -6.13 -9.32
C GLY A 135 -19.31 -5.64 -7.92
N TYR A 136 -18.51 -4.82 -7.27
CA TYR A 136 -18.90 -4.18 -6.03
C TYR A 136 -20.03 -3.17 -6.26
N ASP A 137 -21.13 -3.32 -5.50
CA ASP A 137 -22.27 -2.39 -5.48
C ASP A 137 -22.29 -1.60 -4.16
N PRO A 138 -22.00 -0.31 -4.17
CA PRO A 138 -21.95 0.52 -2.96
C PRO A 138 -23.32 0.75 -2.30
N THR A 139 -24.43 0.45 -2.99
CA THR A 139 -25.77 0.76 -2.47
C THR A 139 -26.19 -0.14 -1.29
N GLY A 140 -25.53 -1.26 -1.09
CA GLY A 140 -25.81 -2.24 -0.02
C GLY A 140 -24.80 -2.22 1.13
N ASP A 141 -23.78 -1.37 1.09
CA ASP A 141 -22.72 -1.35 2.12
C ASP A 141 -22.72 -0.05 2.91
N ASP A 142 -23.38 -0.08 4.07
CA ASP A 142 -23.46 1.07 4.98
C ASP A 142 -22.09 1.50 5.52
N SER A 143 -21.07 0.61 5.51
CA SER A 143 -19.71 0.92 5.97
C SER A 143 -18.99 1.90 5.06
N GLU A 144 -19.42 2.03 3.82
CA GLU A 144 -18.87 2.95 2.82
C GLU A 144 -19.60 4.32 2.77
N THR A 145 -20.65 4.50 3.59
CA THR A 145 -21.40 5.77 3.62
C THR A 145 -20.50 6.94 4.01
N GLY A 146 -20.45 7.96 3.16
CA GLY A 146 -19.60 9.15 3.36
C GLY A 146 -18.14 8.98 2.96
N ARG A 147 -17.72 7.80 2.48
CA ARG A 147 -16.39 7.54 1.94
C ARG A 147 -16.27 7.94 0.46
N MET A 148 -15.05 8.01 -0.03
CA MET A 148 -14.78 8.08 -1.47
C MET A 148 -15.32 6.82 -2.15
N THR A 149 -15.76 6.96 -3.39
CA THR A 149 -16.09 5.77 -4.19
C THR A 149 -14.83 4.94 -4.45
N PRO A 150 -14.96 3.63 -4.77
CA PRO A 150 -13.83 2.80 -5.19
C PRO A 150 -13.02 3.41 -6.34
N GLN A 151 -13.71 4.04 -7.32
CA GLN A 151 -13.05 4.73 -8.43
C GLN A 151 -12.24 5.94 -7.96
N GLN A 152 -12.82 6.80 -7.12
CA GLN A 152 -12.11 7.97 -6.57
C GLN A 152 -10.89 7.55 -5.73
N THR A 153 -11.00 6.47 -4.98
CA THR A 153 -9.90 5.92 -4.20
C THR A 153 -8.79 5.39 -5.10
N ALA A 154 -9.14 4.62 -6.13
CA ALA A 154 -8.19 4.10 -7.11
C ALA A 154 -7.47 5.25 -7.86
N ASP A 155 -8.20 6.25 -8.30
CA ASP A 155 -7.65 7.42 -9.00
C ASP A 155 -6.68 8.19 -8.11
N LEU A 156 -7.03 8.41 -6.84
CA LEU A 156 -6.14 9.07 -5.87
C LEU A 156 -4.84 8.28 -5.66
N ILE A 157 -4.92 6.98 -5.44
CA ILE A 157 -3.72 6.15 -5.24
C ILE A 157 -2.84 6.15 -6.48
N ASN A 158 -3.44 6.03 -7.66
CA ASN A 158 -2.72 6.06 -8.93
C ASN A 158 -2.03 7.42 -9.16
N GLU A 159 -2.68 8.51 -8.80
CA GLU A 159 -2.08 9.84 -8.83
C GLU A 159 -0.86 9.93 -7.89
N LEU A 160 -0.97 9.37 -6.67
CA LEU A 160 0.14 9.33 -5.71
C LEU A 160 1.30 8.48 -6.25
N ILE A 161 1.04 7.33 -6.86
CA ILE A 161 2.05 6.49 -7.53
C ILE A 161 2.80 7.31 -8.58
N ILE A 162 2.09 7.95 -9.49
CA ILE A 162 2.70 8.73 -10.58
C ILE A 162 3.50 9.92 -10.03
N LYS A 163 2.94 10.68 -9.09
CA LYS A 163 3.63 11.84 -8.49
C LYS A 163 4.84 11.45 -7.66
N SER A 164 4.82 10.28 -7.01
CA SER A 164 5.94 9.78 -6.24
C SER A 164 7.20 9.59 -7.10
N GLN A 165 7.03 9.21 -8.36
CA GLN A 165 8.15 8.97 -9.27
C GLN A 165 9.00 10.24 -9.48
N ALA A 166 8.36 11.41 -9.61
CA ALA A 166 9.08 12.68 -9.76
C ALA A 166 9.87 13.04 -8.50
N ILE A 167 9.24 12.88 -7.31
CA ILE A 167 9.88 13.19 -6.02
C ILE A 167 11.06 12.23 -5.76
N LEU A 168 10.82 10.93 -5.88
CA LEU A 168 11.82 9.92 -5.59
C LEU A 168 12.99 9.96 -6.60
N SER A 169 12.71 10.15 -7.89
CA SER A 169 13.76 10.20 -8.91
C SER A 169 14.67 11.44 -8.75
N SER A 170 14.14 12.56 -8.28
CA SER A 170 14.92 13.78 -8.03
C SER A 170 15.63 13.80 -6.68
N HIS A 171 15.31 12.87 -5.76
CA HIS A 171 15.85 12.85 -4.41
C HIS A 171 17.36 12.54 -4.40
N PRO A 172 18.21 13.34 -3.70
CA PRO A 172 19.67 13.16 -3.72
C PRO A 172 20.12 11.76 -3.31
N LEU A 173 19.49 11.17 -2.29
CA LEU A 173 19.77 9.81 -1.85
C LEU A 173 19.56 8.80 -2.99
N ASN A 174 18.45 8.95 -3.73
CA ASN A 174 18.14 8.00 -4.79
C ASN A 174 19.05 8.20 -6.01
N GLN A 175 19.48 9.43 -6.30
CA GLN A 175 20.49 9.71 -7.33
C GLN A 175 21.82 9.01 -7.02
N GLN A 176 22.28 9.05 -5.76
CA GLN A 176 23.46 8.30 -5.31
C GLN A 176 23.29 6.79 -5.45
N ARG A 177 22.06 6.28 -5.41
CA ARG A 177 21.69 4.88 -5.57
C ARG A 177 21.39 4.49 -7.02
N HIS A 178 21.74 5.32 -7.99
CA HIS A 178 21.46 5.09 -9.42
C HIS A 178 19.97 4.95 -9.76
N GLY A 179 19.09 5.64 -9.04
CA GLY A 179 17.66 5.71 -9.33
C GLY A 179 16.83 4.49 -8.94
N LYS A 180 17.37 3.57 -8.13
CA LYS A 180 16.72 2.26 -7.85
C LYS A 180 15.50 2.29 -6.93
N ALA A 181 15.17 3.42 -6.33
CA ALA A 181 14.02 3.59 -5.43
C ALA A 181 13.12 4.71 -5.95
N ASN A 182 12.51 4.50 -7.11
CA ASN A 182 11.96 5.60 -7.92
C ASN A 182 10.43 5.61 -8.03
N SER A 183 9.71 4.73 -7.36
CA SER A 183 8.25 4.75 -7.29
C SER A 183 7.76 4.14 -5.99
N ILE A 184 6.56 4.53 -5.54
CA ILE A 184 5.78 3.75 -4.57
C ILE A 184 4.87 2.76 -5.30
N TRP A 185 4.46 1.72 -4.53
CA TRP A 185 3.51 0.73 -5.00
C TRP A 185 2.71 0.10 -3.87
#